data_f2e5cb5f0e165bd951eef1d49e9ef8f8
#
_entry.id   f2e5cb5f0e165bd951eef1d49e9ef8f8
#
_cell.length_a   1.000
_cell.length_b   1.000
_cell.length_c   1.000
_cell.angle_alpha   90.00
_cell.angle_beta   90.00
_cell.angle_gamma   90.00
#
_symmetry.space_group_name_H-M   'P 1'
#
loop_
_entity.id
_entity.type
_entity.pdbx_description
1 polymer ?
#
loop_
_entity_poly.entity_id
_entity_poly.type
_entity_poly.pdbx_seq_one_letter_code
_entity_poly.pdbx_strand_id
1 'polypeptide(L)'
;MPSIARPSVLGEPLDPLPKKFAAFMRPLLPGLLNEIRIEVTRSYPVYGRLLNGPDGDAIRQGVEQALTAFVDRVDNPGSSSEVRDELLRRFGRVEAYEGRDLEVLQGAYRLGARIALRRAKTLGRQYSLSPALILAFADALFAYVEELEAITREGYAEVRERAASEESALRRQLLHFLLTASPLPRTTISELCKAAAWELPRSCFLVALHHPAPEHLQTALDRDVLTDLDIPQPHLLVPGDLTP
;
A
#
# COMPACT_ATOMS: atom_id res chain seq x y z
N MET A 1 -8.05 -3.12 30.74
CA MET A 1 -6.98 -2.22 30.29
C MET A 1 -7.65 -1.00 29.68
N PRO A 2 -7.44 0.22 30.16
CA PRO A 2 -8.09 1.40 29.59
C PRO A 2 -7.46 1.73 28.25
N SER A 3 -8.31 1.88 27.23
CA SER A 3 -7.98 2.37 25.89
C SER A 3 -7.34 3.75 26.02
N ILE A 4 -6.07 3.85 25.60
CA ILE A 4 -5.38 5.14 25.49
C ILE A 4 -5.93 5.83 24.24
N ALA A 5 -6.90 6.73 24.44
CA ALA A 5 -7.33 7.65 23.41
C ALA A 5 -6.10 8.46 22.94
N ARG A 6 -5.74 8.34 21.67
CA ARG A 6 -4.73 9.21 21.05
C ARG A 6 -5.24 10.65 21.14
N PRO A 7 -4.51 11.60 21.69
CA PRO A 7 -4.91 13.00 21.63
C PRO A 7 -4.93 13.42 20.16
N SER A 8 -6.07 13.90 19.70
CA SER A 8 -6.16 14.61 18.42
C SER A 8 -5.36 15.90 18.53
N VAL A 9 -4.15 15.89 18.01
CA VAL A 9 -3.25 17.05 17.97
C VAL A 9 -3.64 18.03 16.84
N LEU A 10 -4.71 17.72 16.11
CA LEU A 10 -5.23 18.60 15.08
C LEU A 10 -6.26 19.53 15.72
N GLY A 11 -5.88 20.82 15.76
CA GLY A 11 -6.75 21.92 16.15
C GLY A 11 -8.08 21.93 15.36
N GLU A 12 -8.96 22.86 15.73
CA GLU A 12 -10.28 23.04 15.13
C GLU A 12 -10.26 22.86 13.61
N PRO A 13 -11.30 22.19 13.03
CA PRO A 13 -11.40 22.04 11.60
C PRO A 13 -11.36 23.40 10.93
N LEU A 14 -10.34 23.60 10.09
CA LEU A 14 -10.18 24.83 9.32
C LEU A 14 -11.42 25.07 8.46
N ASP A 15 -11.77 26.34 8.27
CA ASP A 15 -12.91 26.74 7.46
C ASP A 15 -12.87 26.02 6.09
N PRO A 16 -13.96 25.37 5.67
CA PRO A 16 -14.00 24.66 4.41
C PRO A 16 -13.75 25.62 3.24
N LEU A 17 -13.06 25.14 2.23
CA LEU A 17 -12.80 25.93 1.03
C LEU A 17 -14.12 26.42 0.41
N PRO A 18 -14.24 27.71 0.05
CA PRO A 18 -15.45 28.22 -0.56
C PRO A 18 -15.76 27.52 -1.88
N LYS A 19 -17.02 27.18 -2.16
CA LYS A 19 -17.45 26.56 -3.43
C LYS A 19 -16.97 27.33 -4.67
N LYS A 20 -16.96 28.64 -4.60
CA LYS A 20 -16.43 29.50 -5.68
C LYS A 20 -14.98 29.21 -6.04
N PHE A 21 -14.22 28.64 -5.10
CA PHE A 21 -12.83 28.26 -5.34
C PHE A 21 -12.72 27.04 -6.25
N ALA A 22 -13.67 26.11 -6.24
CA ALA A 22 -13.76 25.01 -7.18
C ALA A 22 -13.89 25.50 -8.64
N ALA A 23 -14.78 26.46 -8.88
CA ALA A 23 -14.95 27.06 -10.20
C ALA A 23 -13.66 27.76 -10.70
N PHE A 24 -12.90 28.36 -9.77
CA PHE A 24 -11.61 28.95 -10.08
C PHE A 24 -10.53 27.88 -10.40
N MET A 25 -10.53 26.73 -9.68
CA MET A 25 -9.54 25.67 -9.90
C MET A 25 -9.77 24.88 -11.19
N ARG A 26 -11.03 24.60 -11.57
CA ARG A 26 -11.36 23.71 -12.70
C ARG A 26 -10.61 24.04 -14.01
N PRO A 27 -10.60 25.27 -14.51
CA PRO A 27 -9.89 25.61 -15.74
C PRO A 27 -8.36 25.49 -15.62
N LEU A 28 -7.83 25.39 -14.40
CA LEU A 28 -6.39 25.30 -14.15
C LEU A 28 -5.88 23.85 -14.13
N LEU A 29 -6.78 22.86 -13.99
CA LEU A 29 -6.44 21.44 -13.88
C LEU A 29 -5.60 20.91 -15.06
N PRO A 30 -5.91 21.16 -16.33
CA PRO A 30 -5.11 20.62 -17.44
C PRO A 30 -3.65 21.07 -17.39
N GLY A 31 -3.43 22.35 -17.05
CA GLY A 31 -2.08 22.89 -16.91
C GLY A 31 -1.34 22.31 -15.69
N LEU A 32 -2.04 22.10 -14.58
CA LEU A 32 -1.48 21.47 -13.38
C LEU A 32 -1.12 20.00 -13.62
N LEU A 33 -2.00 19.24 -14.27
CA LEU A 33 -1.78 17.85 -14.68
C LEU A 33 -0.50 17.69 -15.50
N ASN A 34 -0.34 18.57 -16.51
CA ASN A 34 0.86 18.53 -17.35
C ASN A 34 2.15 18.83 -16.56
N GLU A 35 2.10 19.80 -15.65
CA GLU A 35 3.24 20.16 -14.80
C GLU A 35 3.59 18.99 -13.86
N ILE A 36 2.59 18.39 -13.21
CA ILE A 36 2.78 17.21 -12.34
C ILE A 36 3.39 16.07 -13.15
N ARG A 37 2.86 15.76 -14.34
CA ARG A 37 3.37 14.70 -15.20
C ARG A 37 4.86 14.88 -15.53
N ILE A 38 5.26 16.08 -15.92
CA ILE A 38 6.65 16.40 -16.28
C ILE A 38 7.56 16.20 -15.05
N GLU A 39 7.20 16.76 -13.91
CA GLU A 39 8.04 16.70 -12.71
C GLU A 39 8.08 15.29 -12.09
N VAL A 40 6.97 14.55 -12.11
CA VAL A 40 6.94 13.16 -11.65
C VAL A 40 7.81 12.27 -12.55
N THR A 41 7.70 12.42 -13.88
CA THR A 41 8.55 11.69 -14.85
C THR A 41 10.04 11.96 -14.61
N ARG A 42 10.39 13.20 -14.27
CA ARG A 42 11.77 13.61 -14.02
C ARG A 42 12.29 13.08 -12.67
N SER A 43 11.46 13.15 -11.62
CA SER A 43 11.85 12.79 -10.25
C SER A 43 11.79 11.29 -9.97
N TYR A 44 10.91 10.58 -10.68
CA TYR A 44 10.66 9.15 -10.53
C TYR A 44 10.73 8.45 -11.89
N PRO A 45 11.92 8.03 -12.35
CA PRO A 45 12.10 7.45 -13.69
C PRO A 45 11.26 6.19 -13.95
N VAL A 46 10.88 5.45 -12.91
CA VAL A 46 9.99 4.30 -13.02
C VAL A 46 8.62 4.71 -13.59
N TYR A 47 8.05 5.81 -13.09
CA TYR A 47 6.78 6.33 -13.62
C TYR A 47 6.93 6.98 -14.99
N GLY A 48 8.11 7.51 -15.31
CA GLY A 48 8.41 7.98 -16.65
C GLY A 48 8.27 6.85 -17.70
N ARG A 49 8.78 5.66 -17.39
CA ARG A 49 8.62 4.47 -18.25
C ARG A 49 7.16 4.00 -18.34
N LEU A 50 6.46 3.94 -17.20
CA LEU A 50 5.05 3.53 -17.14
C LEU A 50 4.13 4.49 -17.91
N LEU A 51 4.31 5.80 -17.76
CA LEU A 51 3.53 6.82 -18.45
C LEU A 51 3.72 6.83 -19.97
N ASN A 52 4.85 6.35 -20.45
CA ASN A 52 5.16 6.20 -21.88
C ASN A 52 4.91 4.76 -22.39
N GLY A 53 4.51 3.83 -21.52
CA GLY A 53 4.17 2.45 -21.84
C GLY A 53 2.69 2.26 -22.22
N PRO A 54 2.27 1.00 -22.44
CA PRO A 54 0.90 0.65 -22.84
C PRO A 54 -0.16 1.09 -21.81
N ASP A 55 0.18 1.12 -20.52
CA ASP A 55 -0.74 1.52 -19.44
C ASP A 55 -0.71 3.03 -19.14
N GLY A 56 0.07 3.79 -19.89
CA GLY A 56 0.28 5.22 -19.65
C GLY A 56 -1.00 6.05 -19.69
N ASP A 57 -1.95 5.69 -20.55
CA ASP A 57 -3.25 6.37 -20.65
C ASP A 57 -4.10 6.14 -19.39
N ALA A 58 -4.12 4.90 -18.88
CA ALA A 58 -4.85 4.57 -17.66
C ALA A 58 -4.28 5.32 -16.44
N ILE A 59 -2.95 5.42 -16.33
CA ILE A 59 -2.30 6.18 -15.27
C ILE A 59 -2.62 7.67 -15.38
N ARG A 60 -2.55 8.25 -16.59
CA ARG A 60 -2.90 9.67 -16.82
C ARG A 60 -4.34 9.96 -16.43
N GLN A 61 -5.26 9.11 -16.87
CA GLN A 61 -6.68 9.22 -16.51
C GLN A 61 -6.89 9.13 -15.01
N GLY A 62 -6.17 8.24 -14.33
CA GLY A 62 -6.24 8.08 -12.88
C GLY A 62 -5.79 9.32 -12.13
N VAL A 63 -4.69 9.95 -12.54
CA VAL A 63 -4.22 11.22 -11.94
C VAL A 63 -5.22 12.34 -12.19
N GLU A 64 -5.79 12.43 -13.41
CA GLU A 64 -6.83 13.38 -13.74
C GLU A 64 -8.08 13.21 -12.88
N GLN A 65 -8.54 11.98 -12.71
CA GLN A 65 -9.68 11.67 -11.84
C GLN A 65 -9.40 12.05 -10.38
N ALA A 66 -8.21 11.78 -9.86
CA ALA A 66 -7.86 12.17 -8.50
C ALA A 66 -7.90 13.70 -8.32
N LEU A 67 -7.33 14.47 -9.25
CA LEU A 67 -7.36 15.93 -9.16
C LEU A 67 -8.78 16.51 -9.35
N THR A 68 -9.56 15.93 -10.25
CA THR A 68 -10.96 16.32 -10.47
C THR A 68 -11.79 16.04 -9.23
N ALA A 69 -11.63 14.87 -8.61
CA ALA A 69 -12.34 14.50 -7.39
C ALA A 69 -12.03 15.45 -6.21
N PHE A 70 -10.80 15.96 -6.11
CA PHE A 70 -10.47 17.00 -5.13
C PHE A 70 -11.31 18.27 -5.35
N VAL A 71 -11.36 18.75 -6.60
CA VAL A 71 -12.13 19.96 -6.94
C VAL A 71 -13.63 19.74 -6.76
N ASP A 72 -14.14 18.57 -7.14
CA ASP A 72 -15.54 18.21 -6.96
C ASP A 72 -15.93 18.15 -5.48
N ARG A 73 -15.05 17.67 -4.61
CA ARG A 73 -15.27 17.67 -3.16
C ARG A 73 -15.33 19.09 -2.58
N VAL A 74 -14.52 20.03 -3.10
CA VAL A 74 -14.61 21.44 -2.71
C VAL A 74 -15.93 22.05 -3.12
N ASP A 75 -16.44 21.71 -4.30
CA ASP A 75 -17.75 22.15 -4.79
C ASP A 75 -18.91 21.49 -4.04
N ASN A 76 -18.82 20.20 -3.83
CA ASN A 76 -19.82 19.38 -3.13
C ASN A 76 -19.15 18.37 -2.17
N PRO A 77 -19.03 18.67 -0.86
CA PRO A 77 -18.43 17.78 0.14
C PRO A 77 -19.06 16.38 0.23
N GLY A 78 -20.30 16.22 -0.27
CA GLY A 78 -21.00 14.93 -0.31
C GLY A 78 -20.82 14.17 -1.64
N SER A 79 -19.93 14.59 -2.52
CA SER A 79 -19.67 13.87 -3.79
C SER A 79 -19.10 12.48 -3.53
N SER A 80 -19.58 11.48 -4.28
CA SER A 80 -19.07 10.10 -4.17
C SER A 80 -17.61 10.04 -4.64
N SER A 81 -16.80 9.31 -3.88
CA SER A 81 -15.38 9.07 -4.19
C SER A 81 -15.09 7.62 -4.59
N GLU A 82 -16.11 6.76 -4.68
CA GLU A 82 -15.95 5.30 -4.88
C GLU A 82 -15.10 4.93 -6.08
N VAL A 83 -15.32 5.59 -7.23
CA VAL A 83 -14.58 5.32 -8.48
C VAL A 83 -13.10 5.68 -8.30
N ARG A 84 -12.82 6.82 -7.68
CA ARG A 84 -11.46 7.25 -7.35
C ARG A 84 -10.81 6.28 -6.37
N ASP A 85 -11.52 5.89 -5.33
CA ASP A 85 -10.99 5.03 -4.25
C ASP A 85 -10.64 3.66 -4.78
N GLU A 86 -11.48 3.05 -5.63
CA GLU A 86 -11.17 1.78 -6.28
C GLU A 86 -9.96 1.90 -7.23
N LEU A 87 -9.85 2.99 -7.95
CA LEU A 87 -8.68 3.26 -8.78
C LEU A 87 -7.39 3.35 -7.97
N LEU A 88 -7.43 4.02 -6.81
CA LEU A 88 -6.29 4.14 -5.90
C LEU A 88 -5.91 2.79 -5.28
N ARG A 89 -6.89 1.97 -4.85
CA ARG A 89 -6.61 0.60 -4.41
C ARG A 89 -5.96 -0.21 -5.53
N ARG A 90 -6.46 -0.08 -6.76
CA ARG A 90 -5.85 -0.73 -7.92
C ARG A 90 -4.39 -0.31 -8.13
N PHE A 91 -4.05 0.96 -7.96
CA PHE A 91 -2.66 1.40 -8.03
C PHE A 91 -1.82 0.73 -6.94
N GLY A 92 -2.32 0.68 -5.70
CA GLY A 92 -1.63 -0.04 -4.62
C GLY A 92 -1.40 -1.52 -4.94
N ARG A 93 -2.43 -2.21 -5.45
CA ARG A 93 -2.30 -3.62 -5.86
C ARG A 93 -1.24 -3.82 -6.95
N VAL A 94 -1.22 -2.95 -7.96
CA VAL A 94 -0.22 -3.02 -9.04
C VAL A 94 1.20 -2.82 -8.51
N GLU A 95 1.42 -1.83 -7.62
CA GLU A 95 2.73 -1.64 -6.99
C GLU A 95 3.20 -2.90 -6.22
N ALA A 96 2.28 -3.55 -5.49
CA ALA A 96 2.58 -4.78 -4.76
C ALA A 96 2.89 -5.96 -5.69
N TYR A 97 2.12 -6.17 -6.76
CA TYR A 97 2.35 -7.24 -7.74
C TYR A 97 3.69 -7.09 -8.47
N GLU A 98 4.07 -5.85 -8.76
CA GLU A 98 5.34 -5.54 -9.43
C GLU A 98 6.52 -5.48 -8.44
N GLY A 99 6.29 -5.76 -7.16
CA GLY A 99 7.32 -5.71 -6.12
C GLY A 99 7.94 -4.32 -5.92
N ARG A 100 7.23 -3.26 -6.31
CA ARG A 100 7.71 -1.89 -6.14
C ARG A 100 7.43 -1.38 -4.74
N ASP A 101 8.29 -0.47 -4.27
CA ASP A 101 8.10 0.19 -2.99
C ASP A 101 6.98 1.22 -3.07
N LEU A 102 6.00 1.07 -2.19
CA LEU A 102 4.86 1.98 -2.07
C LEU A 102 5.29 3.43 -1.76
N GLU A 103 6.42 3.62 -1.07
CA GLU A 103 6.96 4.95 -0.76
C GLU A 103 7.25 5.78 -2.01
N VAL A 104 7.61 5.14 -3.13
CA VAL A 104 7.86 5.81 -4.41
C VAL A 104 6.58 6.43 -4.94
N LEU A 105 5.45 5.71 -4.89
CA LEU A 105 4.13 6.21 -5.29
C LEU A 105 3.66 7.34 -4.37
N GLN A 106 3.78 7.16 -3.06
CA GLN A 106 3.45 8.19 -2.07
C GLN A 106 4.31 9.45 -2.26
N GLY A 107 5.60 9.28 -2.59
CA GLY A 107 6.48 10.37 -2.95
C GLY A 107 5.99 11.17 -4.17
N ALA A 108 5.42 10.48 -5.17
CA ALA A 108 4.83 11.14 -6.34
C ALA A 108 3.57 11.95 -5.97
N TYR A 109 2.70 11.45 -5.07
CA TYR A 109 1.55 12.22 -4.55
C TYR A 109 1.99 13.48 -3.83
N ARG A 110 2.96 13.37 -2.92
CA ARG A 110 3.54 14.52 -2.19
C ARG A 110 4.21 15.54 -3.12
N LEU A 111 4.85 15.07 -4.19
CA LEU A 111 5.40 15.96 -5.22
C LEU A 111 4.29 16.70 -5.95
N GLY A 112 3.21 16.02 -6.35
CA GLY A 112 2.03 16.63 -6.98
C GLY A 112 1.42 17.72 -6.08
N ALA A 113 1.25 17.45 -4.79
CA ALA A 113 0.76 18.43 -3.83
C ALA A 113 1.67 19.67 -3.73
N ARG A 114 2.99 19.49 -3.69
CA ARG A 114 3.94 20.62 -3.67
C ARG A 114 3.84 21.47 -4.93
N ILE A 115 3.63 20.85 -6.09
CA ILE A 115 3.44 21.57 -7.36
C ILE A 115 2.15 22.36 -7.32
N ALA A 116 1.03 21.74 -6.88
CA ALA A 116 -0.27 22.41 -6.76
C ALA A 116 -0.20 23.61 -5.81
N LEU A 117 0.44 23.44 -4.65
CA LEU A 117 0.62 24.54 -3.67
C LEU A 117 1.48 25.67 -4.22
N ARG A 118 2.57 25.38 -4.94
CA ARG A 118 3.42 26.36 -5.57
C ARG A 118 2.63 27.17 -6.61
N ARG A 119 1.83 26.50 -7.41
CA ARG A 119 0.95 27.13 -8.40
C ARG A 119 -0.11 27.99 -7.73
N ALA A 120 -0.75 27.50 -6.66
CA ALA A 120 -1.71 28.26 -5.88
C ALA A 120 -1.12 29.55 -5.30
N LYS A 121 0.11 29.52 -4.80
CA LYS A 121 0.83 30.73 -4.33
C LYS A 121 1.06 31.75 -5.45
N THR A 122 1.41 31.30 -6.65
CA THR A 122 1.63 32.17 -7.81
C THR A 122 0.31 32.83 -8.23
N LEU A 123 -0.75 32.03 -8.35
CA LEU A 123 -2.09 32.50 -8.68
C LEU A 123 -2.67 33.41 -7.58
N GLY A 124 -2.39 33.09 -6.32
CA GLY A 124 -2.77 33.91 -5.18
C GLY A 124 -2.26 35.34 -5.28
N ARG A 125 -1.01 35.53 -5.71
CA ARG A 125 -0.44 36.86 -6.00
C ARG A 125 -1.09 37.54 -7.19
N GLN A 126 -1.33 36.77 -8.28
CA GLN A 126 -1.90 37.29 -9.51
C GLN A 126 -3.36 37.76 -9.36
N TYR A 127 -4.15 37.00 -8.58
CA TYR A 127 -5.58 37.25 -8.38
C TYR A 127 -5.91 37.84 -7.00
N SER A 128 -4.90 38.25 -6.24
CA SER A 128 -5.07 38.86 -4.91
C SER A 128 -5.90 37.99 -3.95
N LEU A 129 -5.70 36.67 -4.00
CA LEU A 129 -6.35 35.75 -3.06
C LEU A 129 -5.86 35.98 -1.64
N SER A 130 -6.75 35.86 -0.66
CA SER A 130 -6.35 36.05 0.74
C SER A 130 -5.34 34.99 1.21
N PRO A 131 -4.39 35.34 2.09
CA PRO A 131 -3.48 34.37 2.69
C PRO A 131 -4.22 33.23 3.42
N ALA A 132 -5.35 33.52 4.07
CA ALA A 132 -6.19 32.55 4.74
C ALA A 132 -6.73 31.49 3.76
N LEU A 133 -7.17 31.90 2.55
CA LEU A 133 -7.62 30.99 1.53
C LEU A 133 -6.51 30.06 1.04
N ILE A 134 -5.29 30.59 0.87
CA ILE A 134 -4.13 29.76 0.46
C ILE A 134 -3.76 28.76 1.55
N LEU A 135 -3.86 29.14 2.81
CA LEU A 135 -3.61 28.27 3.95
C LEU A 135 -4.67 27.17 4.04
N ALA A 136 -5.96 27.51 3.96
CA ALA A 136 -7.06 26.53 3.92
C ALA A 136 -6.93 25.55 2.73
N PHE A 137 -6.47 26.04 1.57
CA PHE A 137 -6.18 25.18 0.42
C PHE A 137 -5.02 24.22 0.72
N ALA A 138 -3.95 24.68 1.36
CA ALA A 138 -2.82 23.84 1.72
C ALA A 138 -3.25 22.69 2.66
N ASP A 139 -4.03 23.00 3.69
CA ASP A 139 -4.51 22.01 4.65
C ASP A 139 -5.45 20.99 4.00
N ALA A 140 -6.42 21.47 3.19
CA ALA A 140 -7.30 20.57 2.44
C ALA A 140 -6.52 19.66 1.48
N LEU A 141 -5.47 20.19 0.85
CA LEU A 141 -4.63 19.43 -0.08
C LEU A 141 -3.80 18.37 0.65
N PHE A 142 -3.22 18.69 1.82
CA PHE A 142 -2.45 17.71 2.60
C PHE A 142 -3.35 16.61 3.15
N ALA A 143 -4.51 16.96 3.72
CA ALA A 143 -5.50 15.96 4.18
C ALA A 143 -5.95 15.05 3.02
N TYR A 144 -6.09 15.60 1.82
CA TYR A 144 -6.42 14.82 0.64
C TYR A 144 -5.31 13.86 0.24
N VAL A 145 -4.04 14.29 0.29
CA VAL A 145 -2.89 13.41 0.00
C VAL A 145 -2.80 12.26 1.02
N GLU A 146 -3.01 12.54 2.29
CA GLU A 146 -3.05 11.51 3.33
C GLU A 146 -4.13 10.45 3.06
N GLU A 147 -5.30 10.90 2.59
CA GLU A 147 -6.38 10.00 2.17
C GLU A 147 -5.97 9.15 0.95
N LEU A 148 -5.37 9.74 -0.09
CA LEU A 148 -4.85 9.00 -1.25
C LEU A 148 -3.82 7.95 -0.82
N GLU A 149 -2.90 8.32 0.07
CA GLU A 149 -1.88 7.42 0.59
C GLU A 149 -2.50 6.26 1.39
N ALA A 150 -3.52 6.54 2.21
CA ALA A 150 -4.20 5.51 3.01
C ALA A 150 -4.91 4.49 2.11
N ILE A 151 -5.70 4.94 1.13
CA ILE A 151 -6.45 4.07 0.22
C ILE A 151 -5.50 3.24 -0.65
N THR A 152 -4.42 3.84 -1.13
CA THR A 152 -3.40 3.13 -1.91
C THR A 152 -2.71 2.05 -1.06
N ARG A 153 -2.45 2.35 0.21
CA ARG A 153 -1.86 1.39 1.18
C ARG A 153 -2.78 0.20 1.43
N GLU A 154 -4.10 0.42 1.50
CA GLU A 154 -5.08 -0.66 1.61
C GLU A 154 -4.92 -1.66 0.46
N GLY A 155 -4.95 -1.18 -0.79
CA GLY A 155 -4.80 -2.06 -1.95
C GLY A 155 -3.44 -2.77 -2.01
N TYR A 156 -2.36 -2.11 -1.56
CA TYR A 156 -1.04 -2.73 -1.46
C TYR A 156 -1.01 -3.85 -0.40
N ALA A 157 -1.61 -3.59 0.76
CA ALA A 157 -1.69 -4.55 1.86
C ALA A 157 -2.50 -5.79 1.48
N GLU A 158 -3.63 -5.62 0.78
CA GLU A 158 -4.46 -6.74 0.30
C GLU A 158 -3.65 -7.80 -0.47
N VAL A 159 -2.77 -7.37 -1.38
CA VAL A 159 -1.92 -8.29 -2.17
C VAL A 159 -0.85 -8.93 -1.31
N ARG A 160 -0.22 -8.14 -0.43
CA ARG A 160 0.84 -8.64 0.45
C ARG A 160 0.31 -9.67 1.46
N GLU A 161 -0.86 -9.41 2.04
CA GLU A 161 -1.51 -10.33 2.98
C GLU A 161 -1.96 -11.62 2.28
N ARG A 162 -2.51 -11.52 1.06
CA ARG A 162 -2.87 -12.69 0.26
C ARG A 162 -1.66 -13.54 -0.06
N ALA A 163 -0.57 -12.94 -0.55
CA ALA A 163 0.67 -13.64 -0.85
C ALA A 163 1.25 -14.33 0.40
N ALA A 164 1.25 -13.65 1.54
CA ALA A 164 1.70 -14.23 2.82
C ALA A 164 0.81 -15.39 3.27
N SER A 165 -0.52 -15.29 3.06
CA SER A 165 -1.46 -16.37 3.37
C SER A 165 -1.27 -17.59 2.48
N GLU A 166 -1.03 -17.38 1.18
CA GLU A 166 -0.75 -18.47 0.23
C GLU A 166 0.59 -19.16 0.56
N GLU A 167 1.64 -18.40 0.85
CA GLU A 167 2.93 -18.95 1.30
C GLU A 167 2.75 -19.79 2.58
N SER A 168 2.02 -19.27 3.56
CA SER A 168 1.75 -19.99 4.80
C SER A 168 0.96 -21.28 4.58
N ALA A 169 -0.02 -21.29 3.67
CA ALA A 169 -0.76 -22.48 3.31
C ALA A 169 0.12 -23.55 2.64
N LEU A 170 0.99 -23.13 1.71
CA LEU A 170 1.95 -24.03 1.06
C LEU A 170 2.96 -24.61 2.07
N ARG A 171 3.43 -23.82 3.02
CA ARG A 171 4.34 -24.27 4.08
C ARG A 171 3.66 -25.28 5.00
N ARG A 172 2.41 -25.07 5.40
CA ARG A 172 1.63 -26.07 6.18
C ARG A 172 1.41 -27.35 5.37
N GLN A 173 1.08 -27.24 4.11
CA GLN A 173 0.92 -28.39 3.23
C GLN A 173 2.22 -29.19 3.10
N LEU A 174 3.35 -28.53 2.90
CA LEU A 174 4.68 -29.16 2.89
C LEU A 174 4.96 -29.89 4.19
N LEU A 175 4.75 -29.25 5.35
CA LEU A 175 4.93 -29.87 6.66
C LEU A 175 4.07 -31.12 6.79
N HIS A 176 2.79 -31.05 6.42
CA HIS A 176 1.88 -32.19 6.45
C HIS A 176 2.40 -33.36 5.59
N PHE A 177 2.88 -33.09 4.37
CA PHE A 177 3.47 -34.12 3.51
C PHE A 177 4.75 -34.73 4.09
N LEU A 178 5.60 -33.93 4.71
CA LEU A 178 6.84 -34.43 5.33
C LEU A 178 6.57 -35.30 6.57
N LEU A 179 5.46 -35.04 7.29
CA LEU A 179 5.05 -35.82 8.48
C LEU A 179 4.23 -37.07 8.12
N THR A 180 3.57 -37.08 6.97
CA THR A 180 2.77 -38.22 6.54
C THR A 180 3.68 -39.22 5.87
N ALA A 181 3.75 -40.45 6.37
CA ALA A 181 4.69 -41.50 5.97
C ALA A 181 4.49 -42.07 4.54
N SER A 182 3.90 -41.34 3.62
CA SER A 182 3.78 -41.75 2.22
C SER A 182 5.07 -41.38 1.47
N PRO A 183 5.76 -42.32 0.86
CA PRO A 183 7.00 -42.06 0.14
C PRO A 183 6.69 -41.21 -1.11
N LEU A 184 6.87 -39.91 -1.01
CA LEU A 184 6.80 -39.00 -2.15
C LEU A 184 8.10 -39.09 -2.97
N PRO A 185 8.00 -39.01 -4.31
CA PRO A 185 9.18 -38.86 -5.14
C PRO A 185 9.99 -37.63 -4.73
N ARG A 186 11.32 -37.72 -4.75
CA ARG A 186 12.20 -36.60 -4.40
C ARG A 186 11.96 -35.34 -5.25
N THR A 187 11.55 -35.54 -6.51
CA THR A 187 11.16 -34.45 -7.41
C THR A 187 9.96 -33.67 -6.90
N THR A 188 8.92 -34.35 -6.41
CA THR A 188 7.72 -33.72 -5.84
C THR A 188 8.04 -32.95 -4.57
N ILE A 189 8.87 -33.51 -3.69
CA ILE A 189 9.34 -32.80 -2.49
C ILE A 189 10.11 -31.53 -2.87
N SER A 190 11.00 -31.63 -3.86
CA SER A 190 11.78 -30.47 -4.32
C SER A 190 10.88 -29.36 -4.92
N GLU A 191 9.85 -29.73 -5.65
CA GLU A 191 8.87 -28.77 -6.20
C GLU A 191 8.04 -28.09 -5.10
N LEU A 192 7.57 -28.86 -4.13
CA LEU A 192 6.85 -28.32 -2.97
C LEU A 192 7.73 -27.40 -2.11
N CYS A 193 8.98 -27.76 -1.89
CA CYS A 193 9.94 -26.92 -1.19
C CYS A 193 10.15 -25.58 -1.90
N LYS A 194 10.30 -25.60 -3.23
CA LYS A 194 10.42 -24.39 -4.03
C LYS A 194 9.16 -23.53 -3.97
N ALA A 195 7.98 -24.15 -4.07
CA ALA A 195 6.70 -23.44 -3.99
C ALA A 195 6.47 -22.80 -2.61
N ALA A 196 6.92 -23.48 -1.53
CA ALA A 196 6.83 -22.99 -0.16
C ALA A 196 7.97 -22.02 0.22
N ALA A 197 8.85 -21.67 -0.73
CA ALA A 197 10.06 -20.88 -0.50
C ALA A 197 10.87 -21.41 0.71
N TRP A 198 11.03 -22.75 0.81
CA TRP A 198 11.71 -23.41 1.91
C TRP A 198 12.79 -24.35 1.39
N GLU A 199 14.01 -24.23 1.95
CA GLU A 199 15.12 -25.10 1.59
C GLU A 199 15.07 -26.39 2.41
N LEU A 200 15.08 -27.55 1.72
CA LEU A 200 15.08 -28.86 2.38
C LEU A 200 16.40 -29.06 3.16
N PRO A 201 16.38 -29.06 4.50
CA PRO A 201 17.59 -29.26 5.29
C PRO A 201 18.07 -30.72 5.21
N ARG A 202 19.33 -30.97 5.55
CA ARG A 202 19.87 -32.33 5.65
C ARG A 202 19.28 -33.11 6.80
N SER A 203 18.97 -32.44 7.88
CA SER A 203 18.34 -32.96 9.09
C SER A 203 17.42 -31.93 9.70
N CYS A 204 16.40 -32.37 10.40
CA CYS A 204 15.45 -31.52 11.07
C CYS A 204 14.92 -32.21 12.34
N PHE A 205 14.44 -31.39 13.28
CA PHE A 205 13.77 -31.84 14.50
C PHE A 205 12.30 -31.58 14.41
N LEU A 206 11.46 -32.55 14.71
CA LEU A 206 10.04 -32.36 14.91
C LEU A 206 9.80 -32.01 16.39
N VAL A 207 9.22 -30.82 16.61
CA VAL A 207 8.81 -30.36 17.93
C VAL A 207 7.29 -30.31 17.97
N ALA A 208 6.69 -31.09 18.88
CA ALA A 208 5.25 -31.03 19.14
C ALA A 208 5.01 -30.19 20.41
N LEU A 209 4.08 -29.24 20.32
CA LEU A 209 3.70 -28.41 21.45
C LEU A 209 2.52 -29.04 22.19
N HIS A 210 2.58 -29.06 23.53
CA HIS A 210 1.55 -29.69 24.38
C HIS A 210 0.34 -28.77 24.63
N HIS A 211 0.48 -27.46 24.31
CA HIS A 211 -0.56 -26.43 24.47
C HIS A 211 -0.69 -25.61 23.22
N PRO A 212 -1.83 -24.90 23.04
CA PRO A 212 -1.95 -23.94 21.94
C PRO A 212 -0.76 -23.00 21.92
N ALA A 213 -0.23 -22.76 20.73
CA ALA A 213 0.90 -21.86 20.56
C ALA A 213 0.51 -20.42 20.95
N PRO A 214 1.39 -19.69 21.68
CA PRO A 214 1.16 -18.27 21.92
C PRO A 214 1.04 -17.49 20.61
N GLU A 215 0.13 -16.50 20.54
CA GLU A 215 -0.13 -15.71 19.33
C GLU A 215 1.14 -15.07 18.72
N HIS A 216 2.13 -14.75 19.55
CA HIS A 216 3.39 -14.16 19.10
C HIS A 216 4.44 -15.18 18.64
N LEU A 217 4.20 -16.47 18.80
CA LEU A 217 5.20 -17.50 18.45
C LEU A 217 5.48 -17.50 16.94
N GLN A 218 4.47 -17.35 16.12
CA GLN A 218 4.61 -17.36 14.65
C GLN A 218 5.49 -16.21 14.13
N THR A 219 5.46 -15.07 14.80
CA THR A 219 6.29 -13.90 14.45
C THR A 219 7.71 -13.96 15.00
N ALA A 220 7.94 -14.84 16.02
CA ALA A 220 9.22 -15.01 16.67
C ALA A 220 10.07 -16.13 16.07
N LEU A 221 9.48 -16.99 15.22
CA LEU A 221 10.17 -18.12 14.62
C LEU A 221 10.91 -17.70 13.35
N ASP A 222 12.09 -18.31 13.16
CA ASP A 222 12.86 -18.15 11.95
C ASP A 222 12.09 -18.64 10.72
N ARG A 223 12.36 -18.02 9.56
CA ARG A 223 11.73 -18.35 8.29
C ARG A 223 12.01 -19.78 7.83
N ASP A 224 13.06 -20.38 8.34
CA ASP A 224 13.45 -21.76 8.02
C ASP A 224 12.65 -22.81 8.80
N VAL A 225 11.85 -22.41 9.80
CA VAL A 225 11.01 -23.31 10.58
C VAL A 225 9.65 -23.47 9.90
N LEU A 226 9.28 -24.72 9.54
CA LEU A 226 7.92 -25.02 9.10
C LEU A 226 7.01 -25.20 10.31
N THR A 227 5.84 -24.58 10.28
CA THR A 227 4.91 -24.60 11.40
C THR A 227 3.50 -24.95 10.98
N ASP A 228 2.79 -25.69 11.83
CA ASP A 228 1.34 -25.80 11.82
C ASP A 228 0.87 -25.57 13.26
N LEU A 229 0.50 -24.31 13.55
CA LEU A 229 0.14 -23.85 14.89
C LEU A 229 -1.39 -23.82 15.11
N ASP A 230 -2.18 -24.00 14.05
CA ASP A 230 -3.64 -23.86 14.08
C ASP A 230 -4.35 -25.17 14.42
N ILE A 231 -3.59 -26.22 14.75
CA ILE A 231 -4.12 -27.56 15.10
C ILE A 231 -4.07 -27.79 16.61
N PRO A 232 -4.87 -28.75 17.15
CA PRO A 232 -4.90 -29.05 18.59
C PRO A 232 -3.56 -29.45 19.21
N GLN A 233 -2.66 -30.02 18.40
CA GLN A 233 -1.28 -30.33 18.78
C GLN A 233 -0.35 -29.65 17.77
N PRO A 234 0.06 -28.39 18.01
CA PRO A 234 0.90 -27.66 17.09
C PRO A 234 2.24 -28.36 16.86
N HIS A 235 2.70 -28.34 15.61
CA HIS A 235 3.96 -28.94 15.20
C HIS A 235 4.87 -27.91 14.56
N LEU A 236 6.18 -28.05 14.85
CA LEU A 236 7.25 -27.28 14.23
C LEU A 236 8.30 -28.25 13.68
N LEU A 237 8.74 -28.00 12.47
CA LEU A 237 9.89 -28.68 11.89
C LEU A 237 11.05 -27.70 11.83
N VAL A 238 12.02 -27.91 12.69
CA VAL A 238 13.16 -27.03 12.89
C VAL A 238 14.37 -27.60 12.18
N PRO A 239 15.00 -26.90 11.22
CA PRO A 239 16.27 -27.32 10.64
C PRO A 239 17.35 -27.39 11.72
N GLY A 240 18.19 -28.38 11.67
CA GLY A 240 19.31 -28.51 12.61
C GLY A 240 20.10 -29.78 12.40
N ASP A 241 21.38 -29.73 12.68
CA ASP A 241 22.25 -30.93 12.75
C ASP A 241 22.33 -31.41 14.19
N LEU A 242 22.08 -32.70 14.39
CA LEU A 242 22.47 -33.41 15.62
C LEU A 242 24.00 -33.53 15.60
N THR A 243 24.72 -32.45 15.87
CA THR A 243 26.10 -32.58 16.29
C THR A 243 26.09 -32.89 17.79
N PRO A 244 26.63 -34.06 18.21
CA PRO A 244 26.67 -34.42 19.61
C PRO A 244 27.55 -33.45 20.41
#